data_3cc093ed2abb4b95e841a4308433b4bd
#
_entry.id   3cc093ed2abb4b95e841a4308433b4bd
#
_cell.length_a   1.000
_cell.length_b   1.000
_cell.length_c   1.000
_cell.angle_alpha   90.00
_cell.angle_beta   90.00
_cell.angle_gamma   90.00
#
_symmetry.space_group_name_H-M   'P 1'
#
loop_
_entity.id
_entity.type
_entity.pdbx_description
1 polymer ?
#
loop_
_entity_poly.entity_id
_entity_poly.type
_entity_poly.pdbx_seq_one_letter_code
_entity_poly.pdbx_strand_id
1 'polypeptide(L)'
;ITLGAVEQFPVDKINLVEISPAVIEGSRFFDPFNHDALNDKRLTVLLEDGRNHIALSNNTYDVIVSEPSNPWISGVGALFTVDFFELLKKRLNPGGLACIWVHTNMSPDNFKSIVHSFTDKFPFVTMWESIAGDDYLLIGSEEEYGLSFEKAQKYLANEITGKDFAGIGIRNVPDLMSLMIMSHEKLVEFSKDAPLHTDDNSLLEFNAPEYVYKDERDVLVRQLTPFIRLQPDFVKFADTQVKIEVGKRLAQLERSESQIEEIKRKAKITMLLERAETAFNVGDITQALASYKEVLVLEPQHILAHMNMGNVYQELKLVDEAEKYYLNALKANPFYVFGSLGLARLYIFSGQPDKALNTLENTLAWYDGDHEFSLFMGLAYAFKKDAQRAIEEFENSLKLNPDSALAHFYLGVQIQNSAPSSSRRHLQTFLRLTRDQPGQFKLIQKAEKILKKF
;
A
#
# COMPACT_ATOMS: atom_id res chain seq x y z
N ILE A 1 5.67 11.80 -2.32
CA ILE A 1 6.23 11.26 -3.59
C ILE A 1 5.80 12.13 -4.76
N THR A 2 4.51 12.42 -4.95
CA THR A 2 3.98 13.27 -6.05
C THR A 2 4.66 14.63 -6.15
N LEU A 3 4.86 15.33 -5.02
CA LEU A 3 5.60 16.60 -4.98
C LEU A 3 7.00 16.46 -5.59
N GLY A 4 7.78 15.45 -5.16
CA GLY A 4 9.13 15.23 -5.69
C GLY A 4 9.15 14.92 -7.18
N ALA A 5 8.14 14.23 -7.70
CA ALA A 5 8.00 13.99 -9.13
C ALA A 5 7.71 15.29 -9.89
N VAL A 6 6.81 16.16 -9.38
CA VAL A 6 6.48 17.47 -10.00
C VAL A 6 7.70 18.38 -10.10
N GLU A 7 8.57 18.37 -9.08
CA GLU A 7 9.79 19.17 -9.04
C GLU A 7 10.81 18.84 -10.13
N GLN A 8 10.74 17.65 -10.72
CA GLN A 8 11.63 17.25 -11.81
C GLN A 8 11.22 17.89 -13.16
N PHE A 9 10.11 18.61 -13.18
CA PHE A 9 9.65 19.36 -14.35
C PHE A 9 9.95 20.87 -14.22
N PRO A 10 10.01 21.61 -15.35
CA PRO A 10 10.32 23.04 -15.36
C PRO A 10 9.10 23.87 -14.93
N VAL A 11 8.75 23.79 -13.66
CA VAL A 11 7.72 24.63 -13.03
C VAL A 11 8.38 25.77 -12.27
N ASP A 12 7.77 26.96 -12.30
CA ASP A 12 8.34 28.16 -11.67
C ASP A 12 8.02 28.25 -10.17
N LYS A 13 6.83 27.81 -9.78
CA LYS A 13 6.35 27.83 -8.39
C LYS A 13 5.52 26.59 -8.09
N ILE A 14 5.64 26.10 -6.86
CA ILE A 14 4.88 24.98 -6.35
C ILE A 14 4.26 25.38 -5.01
N ASN A 15 2.96 25.22 -4.88
CA ASN A 15 2.26 25.35 -3.61
C ASN A 15 1.83 23.97 -3.14
N LEU A 16 2.36 23.53 -2.00
CA LEU A 16 1.90 22.34 -1.30
C LEU A 16 0.92 22.79 -0.21
N VAL A 17 -0.33 22.38 -0.32
CA VAL A 17 -1.36 22.65 0.68
C VAL A 17 -1.65 21.38 1.42
N GLU A 18 -1.38 21.33 2.72
CA GLU A 18 -1.55 20.16 3.58
C GLU A 18 -2.11 20.61 4.92
N ILE A 19 -3.16 19.94 5.39
CA ILE A 19 -3.83 20.29 6.65
C ILE A 19 -3.08 19.76 7.88
N SER A 20 -2.32 18.67 7.73
CA SER A 20 -1.64 17.98 8.82
C SER A 20 -0.13 18.29 8.84
N PRO A 21 0.38 18.99 9.86
CA PRO A 21 1.82 19.16 10.00
C PRO A 21 2.57 17.84 10.18
N ALA A 22 1.91 16.82 10.76
CA ALA A 22 2.50 15.50 10.95
C ALA A 22 2.73 14.77 9.61
N VAL A 23 1.89 14.99 8.59
CA VAL A 23 2.09 14.45 7.24
C VAL A 23 3.34 15.07 6.61
N ILE A 24 3.52 16.38 6.74
CA ILE A 24 4.70 17.08 6.24
C ILE A 24 5.97 16.58 6.95
N GLU A 25 5.94 16.45 8.28
CA GLU A 25 7.07 15.93 9.03
C GLU A 25 7.36 14.47 8.66
N GLY A 26 6.33 13.63 8.58
CA GLY A 26 6.43 12.23 8.21
C GLY A 26 6.92 12.01 6.77
N SER A 27 6.67 12.96 5.85
CA SER A 27 7.14 12.84 4.46
C SER A 27 8.67 12.82 4.33
N ARG A 28 9.41 13.34 5.31
CA ARG A 28 10.88 13.30 5.34
C ARG A 28 11.48 11.90 5.42
N PHE A 29 10.72 10.92 5.91
CA PHE A 29 11.14 9.51 5.85
C PHE A 29 11.25 9.00 4.41
N PHE A 30 10.64 9.70 3.47
CA PHE A 30 10.65 9.37 2.04
C PHE A 30 11.63 10.23 1.23
N ASP A 31 12.44 11.09 1.86
CA ASP A 31 13.40 11.96 1.16
C ASP A 31 14.29 11.20 0.15
N PRO A 32 14.79 9.96 0.43
CA PRO A 32 15.55 9.18 -0.55
C PRO A 32 14.75 8.76 -1.79
N PHE A 33 13.42 8.80 -1.72
CA PHE A 33 12.50 8.34 -2.78
C PHE A 33 11.69 9.46 -3.42
N ASN A 34 11.71 10.66 -2.84
CA ASN A 34 10.94 11.82 -3.30
C ASN A 34 11.83 13.00 -3.72
N HIS A 35 13.11 12.74 -4.00
CA HIS A 35 14.08 13.76 -4.42
C HIS A 35 14.29 14.89 -3.41
N ASP A 36 14.13 14.61 -2.09
CA ASP A 36 14.26 15.62 -1.01
C ASP A 36 13.32 16.83 -1.21
N ALA A 37 12.10 16.54 -1.62
CA ALA A 37 11.14 17.51 -2.16
C ALA A 37 10.86 18.72 -1.27
N LEU A 38 10.87 18.56 0.07
CA LEU A 38 10.60 19.69 0.97
C LEU A 38 11.70 20.76 0.99
N ASN A 39 12.82 20.53 0.32
CA ASN A 39 13.95 21.48 0.24
C ASN A 39 14.01 22.23 -1.11
N ASP A 40 13.08 22.01 -2.03
CA ASP A 40 13.02 22.76 -3.29
C ASP A 40 12.72 24.24 -3.05
N LYS A 41 13.52 25.11 -3.65
CA LYS A 41 13.40 26.57 -3.49
C LYS A 41 12.15 27.17 -4.12
N ARG A 42 11.51 26.45 -5.05
CA ARG A 42 10.25 26.84 -5.72
C ARG A 42 9.03 26.51 -4.87
N LEU A 43 9.22 25.67 -3.84
CA LEU A 43 8.14 25.19 -2.98
C LEU A 43 7.73 26.22 -1.94
N THR A 44 6.42 26.40 -1.80
CA THR A 44 5.78 27.07 -0.65
C THR A 44 4.86 26.06 0.02
N VAL A 45 5.12 25.74 1.29
CA VAL A 45 4.27 24.87 2.11
C VAL A 45 3.24 25.71 2.84
N LEU A 46 1.97 25.38 2.67
CA LEU A 46 0.82 26.07 3.27
C LEU A 46 0.09 25.05 4.17
N LEU A 47 0.09 25.33 5.49
CA LEU A 47 -0.61 24.50 6.49
C LEU A 47 -2.05 24.97 6.62
N GLU A 48 -2.90 24.51 5.72
CA GLU A 48 -4.32 24.91 5.66
C GLU A 48 -5.16 23.85 4.94
N ASP A 49 -6.47 23.95 5.09
CA ASP A 49 -7.40 23.08 4.38
C ASP A 49 -7.39 23.38 2.87
N GLY A 50 -7.22 22.36 2.03
CA GLY A 50 -7.06 22.51 0.57
C GLY A 50 -8.28 23.12 -0.10
N ARG A 51 -9.50 22.77 0.33
CA ARG A 51 -10.73 23.35 -0.21
C ARG A 51 -10.87 24.82 0.16
N ASN A 52 -10.59 25.17 1.42
CA ASN A 52 -10.62 26.55 1.88
C ASN A 52 -9.54 27.38 1.17
N HIS A 53 -8.36 26.84 0.95
CA HIS A 53 -7.31 27.49 0.18
C HIS A 53 -7.80 27.87 -1.22
N ILE A 54 -8.37 26.93 -1.96
CA ILE A 54 -8.91 27.15 -3.31
C ILE A 54 -10.07 28.16 -3.30
N ALA A 55 -10.95 28.11 -2.29
CA ALA A 55 -12.07 29.01 -2.16
C ALA A 55 -11.66 30.45 -1.88
N LEU A 56 -10.71 30.67 -0.99
CA LEU A 56 -10.34 31.97 -0.44
C LEU A 56 -9.13 32.60 -1.13
N SER A 57 -8.25 31.83 -1.73
CA SER A 57 -7.09 32.33 -2.46
C SER A 57 -7.51 33.09 -3.73
N ASN A 58 -6.73 34.13 -4.07
CA ASN A 58 -6.83 34.80 -5.37
C ASN A 58 -5.81 34.28 -6.40
N ASN A 59 -5.00 33.30 -6.02
CA ASN A 59 -4.02 32.69 -6.92
C ASN A 59 -4.71 31.90 -8.01
N THR A 60 -4.09 31.86 -9.19
CA THR A 60 -4.45 30.96 -10.28
C THR A 60 -3.28 30.05 -10.60
N TYR A 61 -3.56 28.89 -11.19
CA TYR A 61 -2.61 27.80 -11.37
C TYR A 61 -2.70 27.23 -12.79
N ASP A 62 -1.57 26.80 -13.34
CA ASP A 62 -1.54 26.06 -14.59
C ASP A 62 -1.92 24.60 -14.39
N VAL A 63 -1.63 24.07 -13.19
CA VAL A 63 -2.01 22.70 -12.79
C VAL A 63 -2.44 22.71 -11.33
N ILE A 64 -3.57 22.07 -11.05
CA ILE A 64 -4.03 21.77 -9.69
C ILE A 64 -4.13 20.25 -9.57
N VAL A 65 -3.38 19.68 -8.64
CA VAL A 65 -3.45 18.22 -8.31
C VAL A 65 -4.13 18.08 -6.96
N SER A 66 -5.19 17.29 -6.90
CA SER A 66 -5.91 16.96 -5.68
C SER A 66 -5.80 15.45 -5.44
N GLU A 67 -5.10 15.09 -4.38
CA GLU A 67 -4.92 13.71 -3.91
C GLU A 67 -5.52 13.59 -2.50
N PRO A 68 -6.85 13.69 -2.36
CA PRO A 68 -7.49 13.58 -1.06
C PRO A 68 -7.30 12.16 -0.51
N SER A 69 -7.33 12.03 0.81
CA SER A 69 -7.44 10.71 1.43
C SER A 69 -8.75 10.03 1.02
N ASN A 70 -8.94 8.83 1.47
CA ASN A 70 -10.06 8.00 1.06
C ASN A 70 -11.44 8.65 1.35
N PRO A 71 -12.42 8.54 0.43
CA PRO A 71 -13.71 9.25 0.51
C PRO A 71 -14.61 8.83 1.68
N TRP A 72 -14.31 7.70 2.35
CA TRP A 72 -15.01 7.27 3.58
C TRP A 72 -14.53 7.99 4.85
N ILE A 73 -13.49 8.82 4.76
CA ILE A 73 -13.06 9.67 5.86
C ILE A 73 -13.95 10.92 5.87
N SER A 74 -14.52 11.21 7.05
CA SER A 74 -15.41 12.37 7.21
C SER A 74 -14.79 13.67 6.72
N GLY A 75 -15.55 14.43 5.93
CA GLY A 75 -15.15 15.69 5.31
C GLY A 75 -14.40 15.55 3.98
N VAL A 76 -13.84 14.38 3.66
CA VAL A 76 -13.12 14.17 2.39
C VAL A 76 -14.06 14.12 1.20
N GLY A 77 -15.30 13.64 1.37
CA GLY A 77 -16.33 13.65 0.33
C GLY A 77 -16.53 15.01 -0.31
N ALA A 78 -16.35 16.10 0.45
CA ALA A 78 -16.49 17.47 -0.02
C ALA A 78 -15.44 17.87 -1.10
N LEU A 79 -14.38 17.09 -1.28
CA LEU A 79 -13.36 17.31 -2.34
C LEU A 79 -13.73 16.64 -3.67
N PHE A 80 -14.90 16.00 -3.74
CA PHE A 80 -15.42 15.37 -4.97
C PHE A 80 -16.75 15.96 -5.43
N THR A 81 -17.19 17.09 -4.85
CA THR A 81 -18.46 17.72 -5.20
C THR A 81 -18.34 18.60 -6.45
N VAL A 82 -19.46 18.75 -7.15
CA VAL A 82 -19.63 19.70 -8.23
C VAL A 82 -19.18 21.10 -7.81
N ASP A 83 -19.49 21.50 -6.56
CA ASP A 83 -19.16 22.79 -5.99
C ASP A 83 -17.63 22.98 -5.86
N PHE A 84 -16.93 21.95 -5.40
CA PHE A 84 -15.47 21.98 -5.34
C PHE A 84 -14.83 22.00 -6.73
N PHE A 85 -15.34 21.22 -7.66
CA PHE A 85 -14.82 21.24 -9.04
C PHE A 85 -15.04 22.60 -9.73
N GLU A 86 -16.14 23.27 -9.43
CA GLU A 86 -16.35 24.66 -9.88
C GLU A 86 -15.32 25.63 -9.26
N LEU A 87 -14.92 25.44 -8.00
CA LEU A 87 -13.85 26.22 -7.38
C LEU A 87 -12.51 25.97 -8.06
N LEU A 88 -12.15 24.70 -8.35
CA LEU A 88 -10.92 24.35 -9.08
C LEU A 88 -10.90 25.06 -10.43
N LYS A 89 -12.00 24.95 -11.19
CA LYS A 89 -12.16 25.58 -12.50
C LYS A 89 -11.88 27.09 -12.46
N LYS A 90 -12.42 27.81 -11.45
CA LYS A 90 -12.18 29.25 -11.26
C LYS A 90 -10.75 29.61 -10.92
N ARG A 91 -9.94 28.67 -10.46
CA ARG A 91 -8.54 28.88 -10.10
C ARG A 91 -7.54 28.37 -11.14
N LEU A 92 -8.03 27.80 -12.23
CA LEU A 92 -7.18 27.44 -13.36
C LEU A 92 -6.91 28.66 -14.26
N ASN A 93 -5.67 28.78 -14.71
CA ASN A 93 -5.31 29.65 -15.82
C ASN A 93 -5.94 29.12 -17.14
N PRO A 94 -6.11 29.96 -18.19
CA PRO A 94 -6.52 29.49 -19.51
C PRO A 94 -5.64 28.29 -19.97
N GLY A 95 -6.25 27.21 -20.41
CA GLY A 95 -5.57 25.96 -20.77
C GLY A 95 -5.00 25.16 -19.58
N GLY A 96 -5.30 25.56 -18.35
CA GLY A 96 -4.86 24.85 -17.13
C GLY A 96 -5.56 23.50 -16.94
N LEU A 97 -4.95 22.64 -16.12
CA LEU A 97 -5.39 21.27 -15.88
C LEU A 97 -5.72 21.05 -14.39
N ALA A 98 -6.88 20.43 -14.13
CA ALA A 98 -7.20 19.84 -12.82
C ALA A 98 -6.95 18.32 -12.89
N CYS A 99 -6.21 17.79 -11.94
CA CYS A 99 -5.96 16.34 -11.79
C CYS A 99 -6.51 15.87 -10.45
N ILE A 100 -7.45 14.93 -10.47
CA ILE A 100 -8.08 14.36 -9.26
C ILE A 100 -7.75 12.88 -9.19
N TRP A 101 -7.17 12.47 -8.08
CA TRP A 101 -6.99 11.06 -7.77
C TRP A 101 -8.28 10.46 -7.21
N VAL A 102 -8.67 9.29 -7.71
CA VAL A 102 -9.87 8.56 -7.30
C VAL A 102 -9.52 7.09 -7.05
N HIS A 103 -9.68 6.65 -5.82
CA HIS A 103 -9.52 5.26 -5.43
C HIS A 103 -10.79 4.45 -5.73
N THR A 104 -10.66 3.14 -6.03
CA THR A 104 -11.80 2.28 -6.37
C THR A 104 -12.49 1.61 -5.18
N ASN A 105 -11.95 1.77 -3.96
CA ASN A 105 -12.57 1.17 -2.77
C ASN A 105 -13.83 1.93 -2.33
N MET A 106 -14.82 1.94 -3.23
CA MET A 106 -16.15 2.52 -3.03
C MET A 106 -17.16 1.79 -3.92
N SER A 107 -18.47 2.07 -3.76
CA SER A 107 -19.46 1.52 -4.67
C SER A 107 -19.26 2.03 -6.10
N PRO A 108 -19.63 1.21 -7.12
CA PRO A 108 -19.66 1.67 -8.50
C PRO A 108 -20.50 2.93 -8.70
N ASP A 109 -21.59 3.09 -7.95
CA ASP A 109 -22.45 4.27 -8.05
C ASP A 109 -21.78 5.51 -7.48
N ASN A 110 -21.05 5.41 -6.39
CA ASN A 110 -20.25 6.51 -5.84
C ASN A 110 -19.14 6.92 -6.82
N PHE A 111 -18.44 5.95 -7.39
CA PHE A 111 -17.40 6.22 -8.41
C PHE A 111 -18.00 6.93 -9.63
N LYS A 112 -19.12 6.44 -10.17
CA LYS A 112 -19.83 7.09 -11.27
C LYS A 112 -20.29 8.50 -10.92
N SER A 113 -20.75 8.73 -9.69
CA SER A 113 -21.16 10.05 -9.20
C SER A 113 -20.01 11.05 -9.20
N ILE A 114 -18.81 10.63 -8.79
CA ILE A 114 -17.59 11.45 -8.88
C ILE A 114 -17.27 11.78 -10.35
N VAL A 115 -17.24 10.75 -11.21
CA VAL A 115 -16.96 10.92 -12.64
C VAL A 115 -17.97 11.87 -13.29
N HIS A 116 -19.26 11.69 -13.00
CA HIS A 116 -20.33 12.57 -13.52
C HIS A 116 -20.15 14.00 -13.05
N SER A 117 -19.89 14.20 -11.75
CA SER A 117 -19.68 15.54 -11.18
C SER A 117 -18.48 16.26 -11.79
N PHE A 118 -17.40 15.51 -12.09
CA PHE A 118 -16.22 16.07 -12.71
C PHE A 118 -16.45 16.41 -14.20
N THR A 119 -17.11 15.52 -14.96
CA THR A 119 -17.44 15.74 -16.37
C THR A 119 -18.50 16.82 -16.58
N ASP A 120 -19.36 17.09 -15.58
CA ASP A 120 -20.29 18.20 -15.59
C ASP A 120 -19.58 19.58 -15.58
N LYS A 121 -18.41 19.66 -14.93
CA LYS A 121 -17.65 20.91 -14.80
C LYS A 121 -16.58 21.11 -15.84
N PHE A 122 -15.96 20.05 -16.30
CA PHE A 122 -14.88 20.12 -17.29
C PHE A 122 -15.33 19.52 -18.62
N PRO A 123 -15.37 20.31 -19.72
CA PRO A 123 -15.78 19.84 -21.04
C PRO A 123 -14.77 18.90 -21.71
N PHE A 124 -13.54 18.87 -21.23
CA PHE A 124 -12.49 17.99 -21.73
C PHE A 124 -11.89 17.20 -20.55
N VAL A 125 -12.25 15.93 -20.43
CA VAL A 125 -11.79 15.06 -19.35
C VAL A 125 -11.18 13.78 -19.92
N THR A 126 -10.11 13.32 -19.33
CA THR A 126 -9.53 11.99 -19.59
C THR A 126 -9.37 11.23 -18.30
N MET A 127 -9.48 9.89 -18.35
CA MET A 127 -9.20 9.01 -17.22
C MET A 127 -7.95 8.20 -17.50
N TRP A 128 -7.08 8.18 -16.52
CA TRP A 128 -5.81 7.46 -16.54
C TRP A 128 -5.77 6.47 -15.39
N GLU A 129 -5.23 5.29 -15.63
CA GLU A 129 -5.06 4.26 -14.62
C GLU A 129 -3.62 4.30 -14.10
N SER A 130 -3.44 4.56 -12.79
CA SER A 130 -2.11 4.60 -12.16
C SER A 130 -1.73 3.24 -11.60
N ILE A 131 -2.67 2.57 -10.92
CA ILE A 131 -2.54 1.19 -10.47
C ILE A 131 -3.69 0.40 -11.11
N ALA A 132 -3.35 -0.68 -11.79
CA ALA A 132 -4.30 -1.46 -12.57
C ALA A 132 -5.49 -1.96 -11.73
N GLY A 133 -6.69 -1.44 -12.04
CA GLY A 133 -7.94 -1.81 -11.38
C GLY A 133 -8.15 -1.20 -9.99
N ASP A 134 -7.26 -0.34 -9.51
CA ASP A 134 -7.28 0.18 -8.14
C ASP A 134 -7.32 1.70 -8.07
N ASP A 135 -6.42 2.39 -8.76
CA ASP A 135 -6.31 3.85 -8.71
C ASP A 135 -6.45 4.49 -10.09
N TYR A 136 -7.26 5.54 -10.14
CA TYR A 136 -7.50 6.32 -11.35
C TYR A 136 -7.21 7.81 -11.13
N LEU A 137 -6.77 8.48 -12.20
CA LEU A 137 -6.64 9.92 -12.27
C LEU A 137 -7.65 10.47 -13.28
N LEU A 138 -8.47 11.42 -12.86
CA LEU A 138 -9.30 12.23 -13.75
C LEU A 138 -8.55 13.53 -14.04
N ILE A 139 -8.27 13.80 -15.31
CA ILE A 139 -7.62 15.05 -15.73
C ILE A 139 -8.66 15.83 -16.53
N GLY A 140 -8.94 17.06 -16.13
CA GLY A 140 -9.94 17.94 -16.74
C GLY A 140 -9.40 19.31 -17.09
N SER A 141 -9.95 19.90 -18.16
CA SER A 141 -9.65 21.26 -18.62
C SER A 141 -10.90 21.92 -19.21
N GLU A 142 -10.89 23.26 -19.29
CA GLU A 142 -11.87 24.03 -20.06
C GLU A 142 -11.55 24.07 -21.56
N GLU A 143 -10.31 23.78 -21.93
CA GLU A 143 -9.85 23.78 -23.33
C GLU A 143 -9.41 22.38 -23.73
N GLU A 144 -9.53 22.09 -25.02
CA GLU A 144 -9.02 20.83 -25.56
C GLU A 144 -7.51 20.72 -25.39
N TYR A 145 -7.06 19.65 -24.76
CA TYR A 145 -5.65 19.37 -24.53
C TYR A 145 -5.23 18.02 -25.12
N GLY A 146 -3.94 17.76 -25.11
CA GLY A 146 -3.37 16.51 -25.61
C GLY A 146 -1.90 16.41 -25.26
N LEU A 147 -1.38 15.19 -25.33
CA LEU A 147 0.02 14.92 -25.05
C LEU A 147 0.89 15.32 -26.24
N SER A 148 1.87 16.21 -26.02
CA SER A 148 2.91 16.46 -27.02
C SER A 148 3.89 15.30 -27.07
N PHE A 149 3.96 14.62 -28.19
CA PHE A 149 4.89 13.49 -28.40
C PHE A 149 6.34 13.91 -28.13
N GLU A 150 6.78 15.02 -28.70
CA GLU A 150 8.15 15.51 -28.55
C GLU A 150 8.51 15.83 -27.10
N LYS A 151 7.60 16.49 -26.36
CA LYS A 151 7.81 16.80 -24.95
C LYS A 151 7.85 15.52 -24.12
N ALA A 152 6.91 14.60 -24.33
CA ALA A 152 6.87 13.32 -23.62
C ALA A 152 8.17 12.53 -23.86
N GLN A 153 8.60 12.40 -25.13
CA GLN A 153 9.83 11.71 -25.47
C GLN A 153 11.07 12.37 -24.80
N LYS A 154 11.11 13.71 -24.74
CA LYS A 154 12.19 14.44 -24.06
C LYS A 154 12.27 14.10 -22.57
N TYR A 155 11.14 14.02 -21.86
CA TYR A 155 11.14 13.69 -20.43
C TYR A 155 11.41 12.21 -20.17
N LEU A 156 10.93 11.32 -21.04
CA LEU A 156 11.25 9.88 -20.97
C LEU A 156 12.74 9.58 -21.23
N ALA A 157 13.40 10.42 -22.04
CA ALA A 157 14.85 10.31 -22.31
C ALA A 157 15.73 11.05 -21.28
N ASN A 158 15.16 11.81 -20.36
CA ASN A 158 15.92 12.52 -19.32
C ASN A 158 16.42 11.54 -18.24
N GLU A 159 17.59 11.80 -17.68
CA GLU A 159 18.23 10.91 -16.72
C GLU A 159 17.41 10.72 -15.43
N ILE A 160 16.77 11.76 -14.93
CA ILE A 160 16.00 11.72 -13.68
C ILE A 160 14.57 11.24 -13.98
N THR A 161 13.80 12.00 -14.75
CA THR A 161 12.39 11.67 -15.03
C THR A 161 12.24 10.36 -15.77
N GLY A 162 13.15 10.05 -16.70
CA GLY A 162 13.14 8.77 -17.43
C GLY A 162 13.42 7.58 -16.52
N LYS A 163 14.27 7.73 -15.49
CA LYS A 163 14.49 6.69 -14.49
C LYS A 163 13.26 6.48 -13.61
N ASP A 164 12.58 7.56 -13.19
CA ASP A 164 11.35 7.47 -12.41
C ASP A 164 10.24 6.77 -13.21
N PHE A 165 10.04 7.18 -14.46
CA PHE A 165 9.09 6.52 -15.36
C PHE A 165 9.43 5.03 -15.60
N ALA A 166 10.70 4.70 -15.81
CA ALA A 166 11.12 3.31 -16.00
C ALA A 166 10.89 2.47 -14.74
N GLY A 167 11.02 3.06 -13.55
CA GLY A 167 10.73 2.42 -12.26
C GLY A 167 9.30 1.94 -12.12
N ILE A 168 8.34 2.60 -12.79
CA ILE A 168 6.92 2.22 -12.85
C ILE A 168 6.53 1.56 -14.18
N GLY A 169 7.51 1.11 -14.98
CA GLY A 169 7.29 0.34 -16.22
C GLY A 169 7.07 1.18 -17.48
N ILE A 170 7.08 2.51 -17.41
CA ILE A 170 6.90 3.41 -18.54
C ILE A 170 8.26 3.71 -19.20
N ARG A 171 8.50 3.21 -20.41
CA ARG A 171 9.79 3.35 -21.11
C ARG A 171 9.71 4.17 -22.40
N ASN A 172 8.52 4.40 -22.91
CA ASN A 172 8.27 5.10 -24.16
C ASN A 172 6.88 5.76 -24.14
N VAL A 173 6.59 6.60 -25.12
CA VAL A 173 5.31 7.30 -25.23
C VAL A 173 4.11 6.35 -25.33
N PRO A 174 4.14 5.25 -26.11
CA PRO A 174 3.06 4.26 -26.07
C PRO A 174 2.80 3.66 -24.70
N ASP A 175 3.84 3.35 -23.92
CA ASP A 175 3.64 2.84 -22.54
C ASP A 175 2.91 3.88 -21.69
N LEU A 176 3.30 5.16 -21.77
CA LEU A 176 2.60 6.26 -21.07
C LEU A 176 1.15 6.36 -21.54
N MET A 177 0.91 6.30 -22.83
CA MET A 177 -0.43 6.42 -23.42
C MET A 177 -1.33 5.24 -23.07
N SER A 178 -0.77 4.06 -22.81
CA SER A 178 -1.57 2.89 -22.39
C SER A 178 -2.24 3.07 -21.02
N LEU A 179 -1.79 4.04 -20.23
CA LEU A 179 -2.44 4.39 -18.97
C LEU A 179 -3.70 5.23 -19.17
N MET A 180 -3.86 5.92 -20.31
CA MET A 180 -5.08 6.65 -20.64
C MET A 180 -6.15 5.68 -21.12
N ILE A 181 -7.16 5.43 -20.31
CA ILE A 181 -8.15 4.37 -20.55
C ILE A 181 -9.49 4.88 -21.10
N MET A 182 -9.86 6.14 -20.87
CA MET A 182 -11.11 6.72 -21.35
C MET A 182 -10.97 8.17 -21.80
N SER A 183 -11.68 8.51 -22.89
CA SER A 183 -11.94 9.88 -23.33
C SER A 183 -13.15 10.49 -22.62
N HIS A 184 -13.34 11.79 -22.78
CA HIS A 184 -14.48 12.53 -22.24
C HIS A 184 -15.83 11.88 -22.62
N GLU A 185 -16.04 11.58 -23.91
CA GLU A 185 -17.31 10.99 -24.35
C GLU A 185 -17.61 9.66 -23.66
N LYS A 186 -16.57 8.82 -23.47
CA LYS A 186 -16.74 7.53 -22.78
C LYS A 186 -16.98 7.69 -21.29
N LEU A 187 -16.40 8.69 -20.65
CA LEU A 187 -16.69 9.03 -19.26
C LEU A 187 -18.12 9.51 -19.06
N VAL A 188 -18.60 10.40 -19.94
CA VAL A 188 -19.99 10.84 -19.93
C VAL A 188 -20.94 9.67 -20.14
N GLU A 189 -20.67 8.80 -21.13
CA GLU A 189 -21.48 7.59 -21.38
C GLU A 189 -21.53 6.66 -20.16
N PHE A 190 -20.38 6.45 -19.51
CA PHE A 190 -20.25 5.58 -18.33
C PHE A 190 -21.00 6.11 -17.11
N SER A 191 -21.02 7.42 -16.89
CA SER A 191 -21.50 8.03 -15.66
C SER A 191 -22.87 8.73 -15.76
N LYS A 192 -23.48 8.81 -16.95
CA LYS A 192 -24.70 9.60 -17.24
C LYS A 192 -25.90 9.32 -16.34
N ASP A 193 -26.01 8.09 -15.85
CA ASP A 193 -27.15 7.67 -15.03
C ASP A 193 -26.90 7.85 -13.52
N ALA A 194 -25.70 8.27 -13.12
CA ALA A 194 -25.37 8.52 -11.73
C ALA A 194 -25.81 9.92 -11.28
N PRO A 195 -26.21 10.12 -10.01
CA PRO A 195 -26.51 11.44 -9.50
C PRO A 195 -25.24 12.30 -9.40
N LEU A 196 -25.39 13.61 -9.54
CA LEU A 196 -24.30 14.54 -9.21
C LEU A 196 -24.06 14.55 -7.70
N HIS A 197 -22.80 14.56 -7.31
CA HIS A 197 -22.39 14.75 -5.92
C HIS A 197 -22.21 16.26 -5.66
N THR A 198 -23.03 16.81 -4.76
CA THR A 198 -23.04 18.22 -4.41
C THR A 198 -22.81 18.42 -2.92
N ASP A 199 -22.49 19.63 -2.50
CA ASP A 199 -22.39 19.99 -1.08
C ASP A 199 -23.71 19.77 -0.33
N ASP A 200 -24.85 19.95 -1.00
CA ASP A 200 -26.17 19.82 -0.40
C ASP A 200 -26.61 18.35 -0.19
N ASN A 201 -26.22 17.44 -1.12
CA ASN A 201 -26.64 16.04 -1.01
C ASN A 201 -25.61 15.14 -0.33
N SER A 202 -24.33 15.54 -0.27
CA SER A 202 -23.24 14.86 0.43
C SER A 202 -23.20 13.32 0.25
N LEU A 203 -23.49 12.83 -0.95
CA LEU A 203 -23.68 11.39 -1.23
C LEU A 203 -22.52 10.50 -0.73
N LEU A 204 -21.28 10.93 -0.97
CA LEU A 204 -20.12 10.16 -0.54
C LEU A 204 -19.97 10.11 0.98
N GLU A 205 -20.25 11.23 1.67
CA GLU A 205 -20.14 11.32 3.13
C GLU A 205 -20.98 10.26 3.84
N PHE A 206 -22.16 9.96 3.29
CA PHE A 206 -23.09 8.98 3.88
C PHE A 206 -22.90 7.57 3.33
N ASN A 207 -22.54 7.41 2.07
CA ASN A 207 -22.51 6.11 1.42
C ASN A 207 -21.11 5.46 1.42
N ALA A 208 -20.03 6.24 1.30
CA ALA A 208 -18.69 5.66 1.20
C ALA A 208 -18.25 4.86 2.43
N PRO A 209 -18.55 5.26 3.70
CA PRO A 209 -18.18 4.48 4.87
C PRO A 209 -18.75 3.05 4.89
N GLU A 210 -19.88 2.80 4.25
CA GLU A 210 -20.48 1.47 4.15
C GLU A 210 -19.57 0.49 3.38
N TYR A 211 -18.79 1.02 2.43
CA TYR A 211 -17.94 0.23 1.54
C TYR A 211 -16.52 0.00 2.05
N VAL A 212 -16.14 0.54 3.21
CA VAL A 212 -14.91 0.16 3.92
C VAL A 212 -14.87 -1.35 4.20
N TYR A 213 -16.06 -1.95 4.41
CA TYR A 213 -16.23 -3.38 4.72
C TYR A 213 -16.83 -4.19 3.56
N LYS A 214 -17.17 -3.54 2.43
CA LYS A 214 -17.74 -4.17 1.23
C LYS A 214 -16.80 -3.88 0.06
N ASP A 215 -16.10 -4.88 -0.42
CA ASP A 215 -15.27 -4.69 -1.61
C ASP A 215 -16.10 -4.98 -2.87
N GLU A 216 -16.38 -3.93 -3.64
CA GLU A 216 -17.06 -4.00 -4.93
C GLU A 216 -16.14 -3.61 -6.11
N ARG A 217 -14.82 -3.58 -5.91
CA ARG A 217 -13.83 -3.25 -6.96
C ARG A 217 -14.02 -4.11 -8.20
N ASP A 218 -14.25 -5.40 -8.04
CA ASP A 218 -14.56 -6.31 -9.14
C ASP A 218 -15.79 -5.90 -9.94
N VAL A 219 -16.83 -5.38 -9.27
CA VAL A 219 -18.06 -4.92 -9.91
C VAL A 219 -17.75 -3.66 -10.70
N LEU A 220 -17.02 -2.71 -10.11
CA LEU A 220 -16.61 -1.48 -10.77
C LEU A 220 -15.72 -1.76 -11.98
N VAL A 221 -14.68 -2.59 -11.86
CA VAL A 221 -13.79 -2.95 -12.97
C VAL A 221 -14.56 -3.59 -14.12
N ARG A 222 -15.52 -4.49 -13.83
CA ARG A 222 -16.39 -5.07 -14.86
C ARG A 222 -17.26 -4.03 -15.55
N GLN A 223 -17.76 -3.02 -14.82
CA GLN A 223 -18.56 -1.93 -15.40
C GLN A 223 -17.70 -0.96 -16.22
N LEU A 224 -16.46 -0.71 -15.83
CA LEU A 224 -15.51 0.12 -16.58
C LEU A 224 -15.03 -0.54 -17.90
N THR A 225 -14.81 -1.86 -17.86
CA THR A 225 -14.20 -2.62 -18.97
C THR A 225 -14.80 -2.35 -20.34
N PRO A 226 -16.15 -2.26 -20.55
CA PRO A 226 -16.72 -1.99 -21.86
C PRO A 226 -16.39 -0.61 -22.44
N PHE A 227 -16.00 0.33 -21.60
CA PHE A 227 -15.69 1.73 -21.96
C PHE A 227 -14.20 1.99 -22.17
N ILE A 228 -13.33 1.08 -21.65
CA ILE A 228 -11.87 1.21 -21.80
C ILE A 228 -11.49 1.10 -23.26
N ARG A 229 -10.86 2.15 -23.80
CA ARG A 229 -10.32 2.20 -25.14
C ARG A 229 -9.06 3.05 -25.16
N LEU A 230 -8.00 2.52 -25.72
CA LEU A 230 -6.79 3.29 -25.97
C LEU A 230 -7.04 4.40 -27.00
N GLN A 231 -6.54 5.60 -26.72
CA GLN A 231 -6.86 6.82 -27.48
C GLN A 231 -5.63 7.36 -28.21
N PRO A 232 -5.23 6.77 -29.36
CA PRO A 232 -4.04 7.21 -30.09
C PRO A 232 -4.15 8.66 -30.57
N ASP A 233 -5.35 9.15 -30.80
CA ASP A 233 -5.59 10.52 -31.30
C ASP A 233 -5.38 11.59 -30.22
N PHE A 234 -5.30 11.24 -28.95
CA PHE A 234 -4.95 12.14 -27.86
C PHE A 234 -3.52 12.69 -28.00
N VAL A 235 -2.62 11.96 -28.68
CA VAL A 235 -1.25 12.39 -28.89
C VAL A 235 -1.16 13.32 -30.09
N LYS A 236 -0.63 14.51 -29.89
CA LYS A 236 -0.38 15.50 -30.94
C LYS A 236 0.97 15.22 -31.60
N PHE A 237 0.97 14.88 -32.89
CA PHE A 237 2.15 14.56 -33.67
C PHE A 237 2.41 15.60 -34.75
N ALA A 238 3.67 15.90 -34.94
CA ALA A 238 4.13 16.64 -36.12
C ALA A 238 4.16 15.76 -37.39
N ASP A 239 4.39 14.45 -37.22
CA ASP A 239 4.58 13.48 -38.30
C ASP A 239 3.51 12.39 -38.27
N THR A 240 2.84 12.18 -39.40
CA THR A 240 1.80 11.16 -39.61
C THR A 240 2.34 9.72 -39.43
N GLN A 241 3.60 9.49 -39.81
CA GLN A 241 4.21 8.15 -39.68
C GLN A 241 4.39 7.76 -38.23
N VAL A 242 4.82 8.69 -37.38
CA VAL A 242 4.94 8.49 -35.93
C VAL A 242 3.57 8.18 -35.32
N LYS A 243 2.51 8.88 -35.75
CA LYS A 243 1.13 8.58 -35.31
C LYS A 243 0.71 7.15 -35.63
N ILE A 244 0.99 6.68 -36.84
CA ILE A 244 0.69 5.31 -37.27
C ILE A 244 1.46 4.29 -36.44
N GLU A 245 2.73 4.55 -36.16
CA GLU A 245 3.58 3.65 -35.37
C GLU A 245 3.15 3.55 -33.90
N VAL A 246 2.84 4.69 -33.30
CA VAL A 246 2.26 4.73 -31.94
C VAL A 246 0.91 4.00 -31.90
N GLY A 247 0.03 4.24 -32.87
CA GLY A 247 -1.26 3.54 -32.97
C GLY A 247 -1.11 2.03 -33.08
N LYS A 248 -0.15 1.54 -33.89
CA LYS A 248 0.15 0.09 -33.97
C LYS A 248 0.65 -0.45 -32.63
N ARG A 249 1.49 0.29 -31.91
CA ARG A 249 2.02 -0.14 -30.62
C ARG A 249 0.94 -0.15 -29.55
N LEU A 250 0.07 0.87 -29.51
CA LEU A 250 -1.07 0.90 -28.61
C LEU A 250 -2.01 -0.29 -28.83
N ALA A 251 -2.30 -0.63 -30.09
CA ALA A 251 -3.11 -1.82 -30.41
C ALA A 251 -2.48 -3.12 -29.91
N GLN A 252 -1.15 -3.19 -29.81
CA GLN A 252 -0.46 -4.34 -29.21
C GLN A 252 -0.53 -4.34 -27.67
N LEU A 253 -0.66 -3.15 -27.05
CA LEU A 253 -0.80 -2.99 -25.60
C LEU A 253 -2.25 -3.08 -25.14
N GLU A 254 -3.21 -3.10 -26.08
CA GLU A 254 -4.63 -3.27 -25.74
C GLU A 254 -4.83 -4.57 -24.95
N ARG A 255 -5.48 -4.46 -23.81
CA ARG A 255 -5.64 -5.57 -22.88
C ARG A 255 -6.49 -6.67 -23.49
N SER A 256 -5.95 -7.88 -23.59
CA SER A 256 -6.73 -9.07 -23.94
C SER A 256 -7.73 -9.41 -22.81
N GLU A 257 -8.80 -10.15 -23.14
CA GLU A 257 -9.73 -10.65 -22.11
C GLU A 257 -9.01 -11.42 -21.00
N SER A 258 -7.96 -12.18 -21.35
CA SER A 258 -7.16 -12.91 -20.37
C SER A 258 -6.40 -12.00 -19.40
N GLN A 259 -5.92 -10.83 -19.84
CA GLN A 259 -5.28 -9.84 -18.98
C GLN A 259 -6.28 -9.16 -18.03
N ILE A 260 -7.49 -8.88 -18.53
CA ILE A 260 -8.58 -8.34 -17.73
C ILE A 260 -8.99 -9.33 -16.63
N GLU A 261 -9.15 -10.62 -16.98
CA GLU A 261 -9.45 -11.67 -16.00
C GLU A 261 -8.32 -11.85 -14.97
N GLU A 262 -7.07 -11.72 -15.38
CA GLU A 262 -5.94 -11.75 -14.44
C GLU A 262 -5.94 -10.57 -13.45
N ILE A 263 -6.29 -9.36 -13.92
CA ILE A 263 -6.44 -8.17 -13.07
C ILE A 263 -7.56 -8.40 -12.05
N LYS A 264 -8.72 -8.89 -12.49
CA LYS A 264 -9.85 -9.22 -11.60
C LYS A 264 -9.47 -10.28 -10.57
N ARG A 265 -8.72 -11.32 -11.00
CA ARG A 265 -8.24 -12.37 -10.11
C ARG A 265 -7.33 -11.81 -9.00
N LYS A 266 -6.39 -10.92 -9.36
CA LYS A 266 -5.48 -10.27 -8.40
C LYS A 266 -6.23 -9.35 -7.44
N ALA A 267 -7.14 -8.53 -7.94
CA ALA A 267 -7.98 -7.66 -7.12
C ALA A 267 -8.78 -8.48 -6.10
N LYS A 268 -9.41 -9.59 -6.55
CA LYS A 268 -10.14 -10.48 -5.65
C LYS A 268 -9.26 -11.14 -4.58
N ILE A 269 -8.03 -11.51 -4.92
CA ILE A 269 -7.07 -12.05 -3.96
C ILE A 269 -6.76 -11.03 -2.87
N THR A 270 -6.47 -9.78 -3.25
CA THR A 270 -6.18 -8.70 -2.29
C THR A 270 -7.34 -8.51 -1.32
N MET A 271 -8.55 -8.37 -1.83
CA MET A 271 -9.77 -8.29 -1.02
C MET A 271 -9.92 -9.44 -0.01
N LEU A 272 -9.73 -10.66 -0.49
CA LEU A 272 -9.87 -11.84 0.36
C LEU A 272 -8.81 -11.90 1.48
N LEU A 273 -7.60 -11.41 1.21
CA LEU A 273 -6.53 -11.30 2.21
C LEU A 273 -6.88 -10.27 3.28
N GLU A 274 -7.33 -9.08 2.90
CA GLU A 274 -7.75 -8.02 3.82
C GLU A 274 -8.93 -8.47 4.69
N ARG A 275 -9.94 -9.12 4.07
CA ARG A 275 -11.08 -9.70 4.78
C ARG A 275 -10.63 -10.77 5.77
N ALA A 276 -9.68 -11.63 5.38
CA ALA A 276 -9.15 -12.68 6.23
C ALA A 276 -8.38 -12.09 7.43
N GLU A 277 -7.55 -11.08 7.21
CA GLU A 277 -6.80 -10.39 8.26
C GLU A 277 -7.73 -9.66 9.23
N THR A 278 -8.72 -8.94 8.71
CA THR A 278 -9.73 -8.27 9.53
C THR A 278 -10.49 -9.27 10.40
N ALA A 279 -10.95 -10.39 9.81
CA ALA A 279 -11.65 -11.44 10.54
C ALA A 279 -10.75 -12.07 11.63
N PHE A 280 -9.49 -12.32 11.33
CA PHE A 280 -8.53 -12.84 12.30
C PHE A 280 -8.32 -11.87 13.48
N ASN A 281 -8.16 -10.58 13.21
CA ASN A 281 -7.95 -9.54 14.23
C ASN A 281 -9.15 -9.38 15.18
N VAL A 282 -10.39 -9.61 14.70
CA VAL A 282 -11.59 -9.60 15.55
C VAL A 282 -11.92 -10.96 16.17
N GLY A 283 -11.11 -11.99 15.89
CA GLY A 283 -11.27 -13.34 16.44
C GLY A 283 -12.24 -14.23 15.67
N ASP A 284 -12.74 -13.83 14.49
CA ASP A 284 -13.56 -14.68 13.61
C ASP A 284 -12.67 -15.61 12.78
N ILE A 285 -12.20 -16.65 13.46
CA ILE A 285 -11.29 -17.65 12.87
C ILE A 285 -11.95 -18.39 11.68
N THR A 286 -13.26 -18.62 11.75
CA THR A 286 -13.99 -19.32 10.70
C THR A 286 -13.96 -18.52 9.40
N GLN A 287 -14.27 -17.23 9.49
CA GLN A 287 -14.26 -16.32 8.36
C GLN A 287 -12.84 -16.12 7.81
N ALA A 288 -11.83 -15.98 8.69
CA ALA A 288 -10.43 -15.85 8.29
C ALA A 288 -9.98 -17.06 7.45
N LEU A 289 -10.18 -18.27 7.96
CA LEU A 289 -9.85 -19.51 7.23
C LEU A 289 -10.62 -19.69 5.92
N ALA A 290 -11.90 -19.31 5.89
CA ALA A 290 -12.69 -19.33 4.66
C ALA A 290 -12.11 -18.43 3.59
N SER A 291 -11.78 -17.20 3.94
CA SER A 291 -11.20 -16.21 3.01
C SER A 291 -9.82 -16.65 2.51
N TYR A 292 -8.91 -17.13 3.39
CA TYR A 292 -7.62 -17.66 2.93
C TYR A 292 -7.77 -18.89 2.01
N LYS A 293 -8.74 -19.78 2.26
CA LYS A 293 -9.02 -20.91 1.37
C LYS A 293 -9.48 -20.45 -0.01
N GLU A 294 -10.32 -19.41 -0.07
CA GLU A 294 -10.74 -18.81 -1.34
C GLU A 294 -9.53 -18.22 -2.12
N VAL A 295 -8.58 -17.58 -1.42
CA VAL A 295 -7.32 -17.15 -2.04
C VAL A 295 -6.59 -18.34 -2.65
N LEU A 296 -6.46 -19.46 -1.92
CA LEU A 296 -5.76 -20.66 -2.41
C LEU A 296 -6.50 -21.39 -3.54
N VAL A 297 -7.81 -21.18 -3.69
CA VAL A 297 -8.54 -21.62 -4.90
C VAL A 297 -8.14 -20.80 -6.11
N LEU A 298 -7.99 -19.49 -5.94
CA LEU A 298 -7.60 -18.56 -7.02
C LEU A 298 -6.10 -18.68 -7.35
N GLU A 299 -5.27 -18.86 -6.34
CA GLU A 299 -3.81 -18.96 -6.45
C GLU A 299 -3.27 -20.01 -5.48
N PRO A 300 -3.16 -21.27 -5.92
CA PRO A 300 -2.79 -22.41 -5.05
C PRO A 300 -1.40 -22.29 -4.39
N GLN A 301 -0.52 -21.45 -4.90
CA GLN A 301 0.82 -21.21 -4.36
C GLN A 301 0.97 -19.82 -3.71
N HIS A 302 -0.14 -19.19 -3.30
CA HIS A 302 -0.10 -17.85 -2.70
C HIS A 302 0.58 -17.90 -1.32
N ILE A 303 1.79 -17.32 -1.24
CA ILE A 303 2.69 -17.45 -0.09
C ILE A 303 2.06 -16.90 1.19
N LEU A 304 1.50 -15.67 1.15
CA LEU A 304 0.91 -15.04 2.34
C LEU A 304 -0.32 -15.80 2.84
N ALA A 305 -1.14 -16.35 1.94
CA ALA A 305 -2.30 -17.14 2.37
C ALA A 305 -1.86 -18.41 3.10
N HIS A 306 -0.86 -19.12 2.58
CA HIS A 306 -0.29 -20.27 3.28
C HIS A 306 0.32 -19.87 4.62
N MET A 307 1.14 -18.82 4.65
CA MET A 307 1.77 -18.31 5.87
C MET A 307 0.74 -17.98 6.95
N ASN A 308 -0.28 -17.19 6.60
CA ASN A 308 -1.31 -16.76 7.53
C ASN A 308 -2.21 -17.91 8.00
N MET A 309 -2.52 -18.89 7.14
CA MET A 309 -3.18 -20.11 7.58
C MET A 309 -2.32 -20.89 8.57
N GLY A 310 -1.00 -20.95 8.35
CA GLY A 310 -0.07 -21.53 9.33
C GLY A 310 -0.16 -20.83 10.69
N ASN A 311 -0.19 -19.50 10.71
CA ASN A 311 -0.37 -18.72 11.94
C ASN A 311 -1.71 -19.03 12.62
N VAL A 312 -2.82 -19.04 11.86
CA VAL A 312 -4.15 -19.35 12.39
C VAL A 312 -4.20 -20.74 13.03
N TYR A 313 -3.69 -21.77 12.33
CA TYR A 313 -3.66 -23.13 12.88
C TYR A 313 -2.73 -23.27 14.09
N GLN A 314 -1.62 -22.50 14.12
CA GLN A 314 -0.74 -22.46 15.30
C GLN A 314 -1.47 -21.87 16.52
N GLU A 315 -2.25 -20.78 16.36
CA GLU A 315 -3.08 -20.22 17.44
C GLU A 315 -4.13 -21.23 17.93
N LEU A 316 -4.69 -22.02 17.03
CA LEU A 316 -5.61 -23.12 17.36
C LEU A 316 -4.90 -24.34 17.97
N LYS A 317 -3.56 -24.33 18.08
CA LYS A 317 -2.71 -25.46 18.55
C LYS A 317 -2.83 -26.72 17.69
N LEU A 318 -3.20 -26.57 16.43
CA LEU A 318 -3.26 -27.65 15.44
C LEU A 318 -1.91 -27.72 14.72
N VAL A 319 -0.95 -28.41 15.36
CA VAL A 319 0.46 -28.38 14.96
C VAL A 319 0.68 -28.94 13.56
N ASP A 320 0.04 -30.06 13.23
CA ASP A 320 0.23 -30.72 11.94
C ASP A 320 -0.30 -29.88 10.77
N GLU A 321 -1.43 -29.23 10.96
CA GLU A 321 -2.00 -28.30 9.98
C GLU A 321 -1.11 -27.06 9.83
N ALA A 322 -0.64 -26.48 10.93
CA ALA A 322 0.25 -25.33 10.89
C ALA A 322 1.55 -25.67 10.14
N GLU A 323 2.19 -26.82 10.46
CA GLU A 323 3.39 -27.31 9.77
C GLU A 323 3.16 -27.43 8.26
N LYS A 324 2.06 -28.06 7.87
CA LYS A 324 1.67 -28.23 6.45
C LYS A 324 1.61 -26.89 5.71
N TYR A 325 0.97 -25.90 6.30
CA TYR A 325 0.79 -24.62 5.63
C TYR A 325 2.07 -23.79 5.58
N TYR A 326 2.90 -23.79 6.61
CA TYR A 326 4.24 -23.18 6.56
C TYR A 326 5.13 -23.83 5.53
N LEU A 327 5.12 -25.17 5.44
CA LEU A 327 5.86 -25.90 4.41
C LEU A 327 5.36 -25.58 2.99
N ASN A 328 4.06 -25.40 2.80
CA ASN A 328 3.51 -24.98 1.51
C ASN A 328 3.97 -23.56 1.15
N ALA A 329 4.05 -22.62 2.10
CA ALA A 329 4.61 -21.29 1.87
C ALA A 329 6.08 -21.36 1.42
N LEU A 330 6.89 -22.20 2.08
CA LEU A 330 8.29 -22.44 1.73
C LEU A 330 8.46 -23.22 0.41
N LYS A 331 7.51 -24.08 0.06
CA LYS A 331 7.49 -24.75 -1.24
C LYS A 331 7.20 -23.75 -2.38
N ALA A 332 6.32 -22.77 -2.14
CA ALA A 332 6.03 -21.71 -3.09
C ALA A 332 7.20 -20.73 -3.26
N ASN A 333 7.86 -20.40 -2.15
CA ASN A 333 9.09 -19.60 -2.15
C ASN A 333 10.07 -20.14 -1.08
N PRO A 334 11.11 -20.90 -1.47
CA PRO A 334 12.10 -21.42 -0.53
C PRO A 334 12.91 -20.33 0.20
N PHE A 335 12.91 -19.11 -0.31
CA PHE A 335 13.60 -17.94 0.27
C PHE A 335 12.66 -17.03 1.10
N TYR A 336 11.50 -17.55 1.51
CA TYR A 336 10.55 -16.77 2.31
C TYR A 336 10.92 -16.85 3.80
N VAL A 337 11.69 -15.87 4.25
CA VAL A 337 12.25 -15.78 5.62
C VAL A 337 11.17 -15.95 6.71
N PHE A 338 10.04 -15.25 6.59
CA PHE A 338 8.95 -15.34 7.57
C PHE A 338 8.31 -16.73 7.66
N GLY A 339 8.30 -17.49 6.57
CA GLY A 339 7.88 -18.90 6.57
C GLY A 339 8.82 -19.77 7.41
N SER A 340 10.13 -19.57 7.28
CA SER A 340 11.15 -20.26 8.09
C SER A 340 11.04 -19.90 9.57
N LEU A 341 10.85 -18.62 9.90
CA LEU A 341 10.65 -18.18 11.29
C LEU A 341 9.36 -18.74 11.90
N GLY A 342 8.25 -18.73 11.13
CA GLY A 342 6.98 -19.31 11.57
C GLY A 342 7.09 -20.79 11.87
N LEU A 343 7.75 -21.54 10.99
CA LEU A 343 7.99 -22.98 11.14
C LEU A 343 8.92 -23.28 12.32
N ALA A 344 10.00 -22.52 12.48
CA ALA A 344 10.92 -22.67 13.61
C ALA A 344 10.21 -22.41 14.94
N ARG A 345 9.41 -21.35 15.01
CA ARG A 345 8.58 -21.02 16.17
C ARG A 345 7.62 -22.18 16.50
N LEU A 346 6.95 -22.73 15.50
CA LEU A 346 6.05 -23.88 15.66
C LEU A 346 6.79 -25.07 16.27
N TYR A 347 7.96 -25.42 15.72
CA TYR A 347 8.77 -26.56 16.21
C TYR A 347 9.27 -26.36 17.64
N ILE A 348 9.70 -25.14 18.01
CA ILE A 348 10.13 -24.84 19.38
C ILE A 348 8.97 -25.11 20.36
N PHE A 349 7.80 -24.52 20.10
CA PHE A 349 6.67 -24.61 21.03
C PHE A 349 5.95 -25.98 21.00
N SER A 350 6.17 -26.78 19.95
CA SER A 350 5.72 -28.20 19.92
C SER A 350 6.77 -29.18 20.46
N GLY A 351 7.88 -28.68 21.03
CA GLY A 351 8.91 -29.53 21.65
C GLY A 351 9.84 -30.24 20.68
N GLN A 352 10.03 -29.69 19.49
CA GLN A 352 10.89 -30.19 18.43
C GLN A 352 12.06 -29.25 18.12
N PRO A 353 12.93 -28.90 19.11
CA PRO A 353 13.94 -27.86 18.94
C PRO A 353 15.01 -28.21 17.89
N ASP A 354 15.27 -29.49 17.63
CA ASP A 354 16.23 -29.90 16.57
C ASP A 354 15.72 -29.55 15.18
N LYS A 355 14.41 -29.73 14.92
CA LYS A 355 13.81 -29.30 13.65
C LYS A 355 13.85 -27.77 13.52
N ALA A 356 13.62 -27.05 14.61
CA ALA A 356 13.70 -25.58 14.60
C ALA A 356 15.10 -25.11 14.23
N LEU A 357 16.14 -25.64 14.89
CA LEU A 357 17.54 -25.30 14.58
C LEU A 357 17.88 -25.59 13.13
N ASN A 358 17.56 -26.78 12.64
CA ASN A 358 17.79 -27.14 11.24
C ASN A 358 17.09 -26.19 10.25
N THR A 359 15.87 -25.76 10.55
CA THR A 359 15.13 -24.79 9.72
C THR A 359 15.83 -23.44 9.71
N LEU A 360 16.26 -22.92 10.86
CA LEU A 360 16.96 -21.65 10.99
C LEU A 360 18.34 -21.68 10.34
N GLU A 361 19.13 -22.74 10.60
CA GLU A 361 20.47 -22.93 10.02
C GLU A 361 20.43 -23.00 8.49
N ASN A 362 19.45 -23.73 7.93
CA ASN A 362 19.25 -23.78 6.48
C ASN A 362 18.88 -22.41 5.89
N THR A 363 18.18 -21.58 6.63
CA THR A 363 17.85 -20.22 6.20
C THR A 363 19.07 -19.31 6.28
N LEU A 364 19.88 -19.42 7.33
CA LEU A 364 21.12 -18.64 7.50
C LEU A 364 22.22 -18.98 6.47
N ALA A 365 22.07 -20.10 5.74
CA ALA A 365 22.97 -20.42 4.64
C ALA A 365 22.89 -19.43 3.46
N TRP A 366 21.81 -18.66 3.36
CA TRP A 366 21.58 -17.68 2.28
C TRP A 366 21.03 -16.31 2.77
N TYR A 367 20.72 -16.19 4.06
CA TYR A 367 20.21 -14.97 4.70
C TYR A 367 21.10 -14.61 5.88
N ASP A 368 21.54 -13.36 5.97
CA ASP A 368 22.46 -12.89 7.03
C ASP A 368 21.85 -12.96 8.44
N GLY A 369 20.52 -13.18 8.52
CA GLY A 369 19.81 -13.23 9.78
C GLY A 369 19.52 -11.84 10.35
N ASP A 370 18.61 -11.84 11.32
CA ASP A 370 18.28 -10.67 12.12
C ASP A 370 18.14 -11.07 13.60
N HIS A 371 17.71 -10.13 14.42
CA HIS A 371 17.55 -10.37 15.87
C HIS A 371 16.53 -11.48 16.20
N GLU A 372 15.54 -11.72 15.34
CA GLU A 372 14.52 -12.77 15.55
C GLU A 372 15.13 -14.17 15.32
N PHE A 373 16.03 -14.32 14.33
CA PHE A 373 16.74 -15.58 14.14
C PHE A 373 17.55 -15.97 15.37
N SER A 374 18.38 -15.05 15.88
CA SER A 374 19.13 -15.29 17.12
C SER A 374 18.20 -15.54 18.31
N LEU A 375 17.07 -14.83 18.42
CA LEU A 375 16.08 -15.09 19.45
C LEU A 375 15.52 -16.51 19.39
N PHE A 376 15.08 -16.97 18.21
CA PHE A 376 14.53 -18.31 18.07
C PHE A 376 15.58 -19.42 18.17
N MET A 377 16.81 -19.19 17.72
CA MET A 377 17.93 -20.12 18.00
C MET A 377 18.20 -20.24 19.51
N GLY A 378 18.25 -19.11 20.21
CA GLY A 378 18.39 -19.09 21.65
C GLY A 378 17.26 -19.83 22.37
N LEU A 379 16.02 -19.68 21.92
CA LEU A 379 14.89 -20.45 22.44
C LEU A 379 15.03 -21.94 22.18
N ALA A 380 15.42 -22.34 20.98
CA ALA A 380 15.63 -23.75 20.65
C ALA A 380 16.72 -24.39 21.51
N TYR A 381 17.86 -23.70 21.72
CA TYR A 381 18.91 -24.15 22.63
C TYR A 381 18.43 -24.21 24.10
N ALA A 382 17.64 -23.25 24.55
CA ALA A 382 17.06 -23.27 25.88
C ALA A 382 16.15 -24.50 26.10
N PHE A 383 15.33 -24.86 25.11
CA PHE A 383 14.52 -26.09 25.14
C PHE A 383 15.36 -27.36 25.15
N LYS A 384 16.53 -27.35 24.49
CA LYS A 384 17.52 -28.46 24.57
C LYS A 384 18.29 -28.45 25.87
N LYS A 385 18.08 -27.50 26.77
CA LYS A 385 18.83 -27.28 28.04
C LYS A 385 20.31 -26.95 27.81
N ASP A 386 20.66 -26.45 26.65
CA ASP A 386 21.98 -25.93 26.35
C ASP A 386 22.03 -24.43 26.75
N ALA A 387 22.32 -24.20 28.02
CA ALA A 387 22.27 -22.88 28.60
C ALA A 387 23.30 -21.93 27.99
N GLN A 388 24.48 -22.44 27.63
CA GLN A 388 25.56 -21.60 27.12
C GLN A 388 25.19 -21.04 25.74
N ARG A 389 24.83 -21.90 24.77
CA ARG A 389 24.43 -21.44 23.45
C ARG A 389 23.15 -20.60 23.48
N ALA A 390 22.20 -20.91 24.37
CA ALA A 390 21.02 -20.09 24.54
C ALA A 390 21.37 -18.65 24.96
N ILE A 391 22.31 -18.46 25.91
CA ILE A 391 22.76 -17.13 26.35
C ILE A 391 23.43 -16.39 25.21
N GLU A 392 24.38 -17.04 24.50
CA GLU A 392 25.09 -16.45 23.37
C GLU A 392 24.13 -15.93 22.30
N GLU A 393 23.10 -16.69 21.96
CA GLU A 393 22.12 -16.32 20.95
C GLU A 393 21.17 -15.21 21.44
N PHE A 394 20.76 -15.19 22.68
CA PHE A 394 19.97 -14.08 23.23
C PHE A 394 20.80 -12.78 23.30
N GLU A 395 22.09 -12.88 23.62
CA GLU A 395 22.99 -11.72 23.57
C GLU A 395 23.22 -11.21 22.15
N ASN A 396 23.34 -12.11 21.17
CA ASN A 396 23.40 -11.74 19.75
C ASN A 396 22.11 -11.04 19.30
N SER A 397 20.94 -11.55 19.68
CA SER A 397 19.66 -10.90 19.43
C SER A 397 19.65 -9.46 19.99
N LEU A 398 20.14 -9.25 21.20
CA LEU A 398 20.21 -7.92 21.84
C LEU A 398 21.30 -7.00 21.23
N LYS A 399 22.37 -7.54 20.63
CA LYS A 399 23.32 -6.73 19.86
C LYS A 399 22.69 -6.17 18.59
N LEU A 400 21.84 -6.97 17.93
CA LEU A 400 21.14 -6.58 16.71
C LEU A 400 19.95 -5.68 16.99
N ASN A 401 19.21 -5.95 18.07
CA ASN A 401 18.07 -5.13 18.52
C ASN A 401 18.09 -4.99 20.05
N PRO A 402 18.67 -3.90 20.58
CA PRO A 402 18.72 -3.65 22.03
C PRO A 402 17.36 -3.51 22.73
N ASP A 403 16.30 -3.24 21.99
CA ASP A 403 14.93 -3.12 22.52
C ASP A 403 14.09 -4.38 22.30
N SER A 404 14.70 -5.53 21.98
CA SER A 404 13.99 -6.81 21.89
C SER A 404 13.51 -7.27 23.27
N ALA A 405 12.24 -6.99 23.58
CA ALA A 405 11.64 -7.32 24.87
C ALA A 405 11.73 -8.83 25.18
N LEU A 406 11.44 -9.69 24.21
CA LEU A 406 11.51 -11.14 24.40
C LEU A 406 12.94 -11.63 24.63
N ALA A 407 13.94 -11.07 23.96
CA ALA A 407 15.34 -11.43 24.21
C ALA A 407 15.76 -11.03 25.63
N HIS A 408 15.38 -9.86 26.10
CA HIS A 408 15.59 -9.45 27.51
C HIS A 408 14.91 -10.41 28.49
N PHE A 409 13.68 -10.82 28.23
CA PHE A 409 12.96 -11.76 29.09
C PHE A 409 13.67 -13.09 29.16
N TYR A 410 13.97 -13.72 28.03
CA TYR A 410 14.53 -15.06 27.98
C TYR A 410 15.98 -15.09 28.50
N LEU A 411 16.79 -14.09 28.16
CA LEU A 411 18.12 -13.95 28.74
C LEU A 411 18.08 -13.79 30.26
N GLY A 412 17.20 -12.89 30.76
CA GLY A 412 17.00 -12.70 32.19
C GLY A 412 16.59 -13.97 32.90
N VAL A 413 15.69 -14.78 32.32
CA VAL A 413 15.30 -16.09 32.88
C VAL A 413 16.48 -17.07 32.88
N GLN A 414 17.25 -17.10 31.79
CA GLN A 414 18.36 -18.07 31.63
C GLN A 414 19.51 -17.84 32.63
N ILE A 415 19.84 -16.57 32.89
CA ILE A 415 20.97 -16.21 33.77
C ILE A 415 20.59 -15.95 35.23
N GLN A 416 19.32 -16.21 35.64
CA GLN A 416 18.82 -15.85 36.97
C GLN A 416 19.64 -16.42 38.14
N ASN A 417 20.25 -17.59 37.96
CA ASN A 417 21.05 -18.25 38.99
C ASN A 417 22.56 -17.97 38.87
N SER A 418 23.07 -17.76 37.66
CA SER A 418 24.50 -17.52 37.40
C SER A 418 24.91 -16.05 37.52
N ALA A 419 24.01 -15.10 37.16
CA ALA A 419 24.25 -13.67 37.19
C ALA A 419 23.01 -12.88 37.65
N PRO A 420 22.63 -12.97 38.96
CA PRO A 420 21.38 -12.40 39.48
C PRO A 420 21.21 -10.91 39.21
N SER A 421 22.28 -10.11 39.33
CA SER A 421 22.21 -8.66 39.11
C SER A 421 21.92 -8.30 37.64
N SER A 422 22.50 -9.05 36.69
CA SER A 422 22.24 -8.89 35.26
C SER A 422 20.85 -9.38 34.90
N SER A 423 20.41 -10.52 35.44
CA SER A 423 19.06 -11.04 35.30
C SER A 423 18.02 -10.01 35.72
N ARG A 424 18.19 -9.39 36.89
CA ARG A 424 17.30 -8.32 37.40
C ARG A 424 17.20 -7.18 36.37
N ARG A 425 18.32 -6.70 35.82
CA ARG A 425 18.33 -5.63 34.81
C ARG A 425 17.54 -6.01 33.57
N HIS A 426 17.79 -7.18 33.01
CA HIS A 426 17.11 -7.65 31.81
C HIS A 426 15.58 -7.80 32.05
N LEU A 427 15.17 -8.39 33.16
CA LEU A 427 13.74 -8.53 33.48
C LEU A 427 13.06 -7.18 33.74
N GLN A 428 13.75 -6.21 34.35
CA GLN A 428 13.23 -4.84 34.50
C GLN A 428 13.09 -4.13 33.15
N THR A 429 14.06 -4.29 32.24
CA THR A 429 13.99 -3.77 30.88
C THR A 429 12.81 -4.38 30.11
N PHE A 430 12.63 -5.69 30.21
CA PHE A 430 11.44 -6.36 29.64
C PHE A 430 10.14 -5.73 30.14
N LEU A 431 9.97 -5.57 31.46
CA LEU A 431 8.76 -4.97 32.03
C LEU A 431 8.55 -3.53 31.56
N ARG A 432 9.62 -2.75 31.40
CA ARG A 432 9.54 -1.39 30.86
C ARG A 432 9.08 -1.38 29.41
N LEU A 433 9.62 -2.25 28.58
CA LEU A 433 9.31 -2.34 27.15
C LEU A 433 7.89 -2.91 26.88
N THR A 434 7.33 -3.68 27.82
CA THR A 434 6.03 -4.36 27.63
C THR A 434 4.90 -3.75 28.45
N ARG A 435 5.13 -2.59 29.10
CA ARG A 435 4.19 -1.96 30.05
C ARG A 435 2.78 -1.79 29.49
N ASP A 436 2.68 -1.45 28.19
CA ASP A 436 1.43 -1.14 27.52
C ASP A 436 1.03 -2.23 26.49
N GLN A 437 1.61 -3.46 26.62
CA GLN A 437 1.35 -4.57 25.69
C GLN A 437 0.51 -5.69 26.34
N PRO A 438 -0.82 -5.70 26.18
CA PRO A 438 -1.70 -6.67 26.85
C PRO A 438 -1.42 -8.13 26.48
N GLY A 439 -0.84 -8.41 25.30
CA GLY A 439 -0.51 -9.78 24.85
C GLY A 439 0.60 -10.48 25.65
N GLN A 440 1.37 -9.74 26.47
CA GLN A 440 2.54 -10.27 27.21
C GLN A 440 2.23 -10.65 28.68
N PHE A 441 0.97 -10.64 29.09
CA PHE A 441 0.56 -10.76 30.51
C PHE A 441 1.20 -11.94 31.26
N LYS A 442 1.24 -13.15 30.65
CA LYS A 442 1.85 -14.31 31.29
C LYS A 442 3.36 -14.18 31.50
N LEU A 443 4.06 -13.57 30.56
CA LEU A 443 5.50 -13.32 30.66
C LEU A 443 5.79 -12.24 31.69
N ILE A 444 4.96 -11.18 31.75
CA ILE A 444 5.02 -10.13 32.75
C ILE A 444 4.88 -10.73 34.16
N GLN A 445 3.85 -11.54 34.41
CA GLN A 445 3.69 -12.21 35.71
C GLN A 445 4.90 -13.09 36.07
N LYS A 446 5.47 -13.80 35.09
CA LYS A 446 6.65 -14.65 35.33
C LYS A 446 7.87 -13.80 35.65
N ALA A 447 8.11 -12.67 34.96
CA ALA A 447 9.19 -11.75 35.25
C ALA A 447 9.08 -11.15 36.66
N GLU A 448 7.90 -10.66 37.03
CA GLU A 448 7.62 -10.13 38.37
C GLU A 448 7.84 -11.16 39.47
N LYS A 449 7.41 -12.43 39.23
CA LYS A 449 7.63 -13.54 40.20
C LYS A 449 9.12 -13.82 40.41
N ILE A 450 9.94 -13.75 39.34
CA ILE A 450 11.37 -13.94 39.44
C ILE A 450 12.02 -12.76 40.18
N LEU A 451 11.62 -11.53 39.84
CA LEU A 451 12.13 -10.30 40.48
C LEU A 451 11.86 -10.23 41.99
N LYS A 452 10.75 -10.82 42.48
CA LYS A 452 10.45 -10.95 43.90
C LYS A 452 11.42 -11.87 44.68
N LYS A 453 12.22 -12.68 44.00
CA LYS A 453 13.20 -13.58 44.61
C LYS A 453 14.58 -12.94 44.80
N PHE A 454 14.82 -11.79 44.14
CA PHE A 454 16.03 -10.99 44.26
C PHE A 454 15.84 -9.84 45.27
#